data_9f660ccb3463447302408d6f1b37af66
#
_entry.id   9f660ccb3463447302408d6f1b37af66
#
_cell.length_a   1.000
_cell.length_b   1.000
_cell.length_c   1.000
_cell.angle_alpha   90.00
_cell.angle_beta   90.00
_cell.angle_gamma   90.00
#
_symmetry.space_group_name_H-M   'P 1'
#
loop_
_entity.id
_entity.type
_entity.pdbx_description
1 polymer ?
#
loop_
_entity_poly.entity_id
_entity_poly.type
_entity_poly.pdbx_seq_one_letter_code
_entity_poly.pdbx_strand_id
1 'polypeptide(L)'
;MVFYKGDSMRGVFTPGDTLQLEAVPFAELRPGDIVAIEAERPYVHRVIRIDGTRITTQGDNNSAPDPQPLTPEQPFRRVAAAASFDGAPRSFHSGTQGMKDFRKHQRNRRIRAALMRLSTRLEPLLFWRFELRRTLFAKTVGYSRFGVTAAHRSPDGAIRFRTPLCRLFFRLPKEEK
;
A
#
# COMPACT_ATOMS: atom_id res chain seq x y z
N MET A 1 -4.85 20.23 13.31
CA MET A 1 -4.18 18.91 13.43
C MET A 1 -5.24 17.84 13.20
N VAL A 2 -5.02 16.90 12.30
CA VAL A 2 -6.02 15.87 11.90
C VAL A 2 -5.35 14.50 11.93
N PHE A 3 -6.05 13.50 12.45
CA PHE A 3 -5.58 12.12 12.43
C PHE A 3 -5.92 11.44 11.11
N TYR A 4 -4.92 10.85 10.47
CA TYR A 4 -5.12 10.04 9.28
C TYR A 4 -5.68 8.66 9.65
N LYS A 5 -6.79 8.26 9.03
CA LYS A 5 -7.49 6.99 9.33
C LYS A 5 -7.56 6.03 8.15
N GLY A 6 -7.21 6.49 6.95
CA GLY A 6 -7.41 5.73 5.72
C GLY A 6 -6.24 4.84 5.34
N ASP A 7 -6.46 4.00 4.32
CA ASP A 7 -5.44 3.17 3.67
C ASP A 7 -5.01 3.70 2.30
N SER A 8 -5.70 4.72 1.77
CA SER A 8 -5.49 5.24 0.40
C SER A 8 -4.10 5.86 0.19
N MET A 9 -3.47 6.37 1.25
CA MET A 9 -2.10 6.94 1.23
C MET A 9 -1.07 5.99 1.84
N ARG A 10 -1.35 4.69 1.94
CA ARG A 10 -0.40 3.71 2.48
C ARG A 10 0.92 3.74 1.70
N GLY A 11 2.03 3.82 2.42
CA GLY A 11 3.37 4.00 1.87
C GLY A 11 3.88 5.45 2.01
N VAL A 12 2.97 6.40 2.30
CA VAL A 12 3.28 7.78 2.71
C VAL A 12 2.81 7.99 4.15
N PHE A 13 1.55 7.69 4.43
CA PHE A 13 0.95 7.77 5.76
C PHE A 13 0.44 6.41 6.23
N THR A 14 0.39 6.26 7.55
CA THR A 14 -0.15 5.09 8.24
C THR A 14 -1.35 5.52 9.09
N PRO A 15 -2.41 4.72 9.24
CA PRO A 15 -3.49 5.04 10.17
C PRO A 15 -2.95 5.37 11.56
N GLY A 16 -3.40 6.48 12.13
CA GLY A 16 -2.90 7.04 13.39
C GLY A 16 -1.87 8.17 13.23
N ASP A 17 -1.31 8.35 12.04
CA ASP A 17 -0.44 9.51 11.78
C ASP A 17 -1.21 10.82 11.96
N THR A 18 -0.54 11.82 12.48
CA THR A 18 -1.07 13.16 12.65
C THR A 18 -0.63 14.04 11.48
N LEU A 19 -1.58 14.73 10.86
CA LEU A 19 -1.33 15.62 9.74
C LEU A 19 -1.49 17.08 10.18
N GLN A 20 -0.51 17.88 9.85
CA GLN A 20 -0.57 19.33 9.96
C GLN A 20 -1.03 19.90 8.61
N LEU A 21 -2.14 20.62 8.65
CA LEU A 21 -2.78 21.16 7.46
C LEU A 21 -2.59 22.68 7.41
N GLU A 22 -2.35 23.20 6.21
CA GLU A 22 -2.27 24.64 5.93
C GLU A 22 -3.29 25.04 4.87
N ALA A 23 -3.82 26.24 5.00
CA ALA A 23 -4.65 26.85 3.97
C ALA A 23 -3.75 27.43 2.88
N VAL A 24 -4.02 27.08 1.63
CA VAL A 24 -3.33 27.61 0.46
C VAL A 24 -4.35 27.97 -0.61
N PRO A 25 -4.09 29.00 -1.44
CA PRO A 25 -4.90 29.28 -2.60
C PRO A 25 -4.92 28.10 -3.57
N PHE A 26 -6.07 27.84 -4.21
CA PHE A 26 -6.23 26.77 -5.19
C PHE A 26 -5.20 26.88 -6.33
N ALA A 27 -4.89 28.11 -6.78
CA ALA A 27 -3.93 28.37 -7.84
C ALA A 27 -2.46 28.04 -7.48
N GLU A 28 -2.15 27.90 -6.18
CA GLU A 28 -0.80 27.53 -5.73
C GLU A 28 -0.56 26.03 -5.66
N LEU A 29 -1.62 25.21 -5.79
CA LEU A 29 -1.48 23.77 -5.81
C LEU A 29 -0.67 23.32 -7.01
N ARG A 30 0.18 22.33 -6.79
CA ARG A 30 1.06 21.74 -7.80
C ARG A 30 0.89 20.24 -7.87
N PRO A 31 1.08 19.60 -9.02
CA PRO A 31 1.14 18.16 -9.09
C PRO A 31 2.21 17.61 -8.14
N GLY A 32 1.81 16.68 -7.30
CA GLY A 32 2.63 16.11 -6.24
C GLY A 32 2.28 16.59 -4.83
N ASP A 33 1.54 17.69 -4.68
CA ASP A 33 1.06 18.13 -3.38
C ASP A 33 0.04 17.13 -2.82
N ILE A 34 -0.03 17.04 -1.49
CA ILE A 34 -1.01 16.21 -0.81
C ILE A 34 -2.04 17.15 -0.18
N VAL A 35 -3.30 16.88 -0.46
CA VAL A 35 -4.42 17.69 0.01
C VAL A 35 -5.40 16.87 0.84
N ALA A 36 -5.85 17.44 1.93
CA ALA A 36 -7.00 16.99 2.71
C ALA A 36 -8.23 17.69 2.16
N ILE A 37 -9.19 16.94 1.65
CA ILE A 37 -10.41 17.43 1.03
C ILE A 37 -11.56 17.23 2.01
N GLU A 38 -12.27 18.32 2.28
CA GLU A 38 -13.44 18.33 3.14
C GLU A 38 -14.68 17.98 2.30
N ALA A 39 -15.16 16.78 2.44
CA ALA A 39 -16.35 16.25 1.78
C ALA A 39 -17.23 15.56 2.83
N GLU A 40 -18.37 15.01 2.43
CA GLU A 40 -19.21 14.19 3.33
C GLU A 40 -18.39 13.09 4.03
N ARG A 41 -17.43 12.50 3.31
CA ARG A 41 -16.38 11.63 3.85
C ARG A 41 -15.03 12.27 3.55
N PRO A 42 -14.42 12.95 4.52
CA PRO A 42 -13.14 13.60 4.34
C PRO A 42 -12.04 12.60 3.96
N TYR A 43 -11.18 12.97 3.04
CA TYR A 43 -10.08 12.13 2.59
C TYR A 43 -8.82 12.93 2.27
N VAL A 44 -7.68 12.25 2.24
CA VAL A 44 -6.37 12.83 1.97
C VAL A 44 -5.78 12.14 0.75
N HIS A 45 -5.56 12.90 -0.33
CA HIS A 45 -5.04 12.37 -1.59
C HIS A 45 -4.00 13.31 -2.21
N ARG A 46 -3.28 12.79 -3.19
CA ARG A 46 -2.26 13.53 -3.91
C ARG A 46 -2.83 14.16 -5.16
N VAL A 47 -2.45 15.40 -5.42
CA VAL A 47 -2.68 16.09 -6.70
C VAL A 47 -1.83 15.42 -7.77
N ILE A 48 -2.47 14.84 -8.80
CA ILE A 48 -1.77 14.13 -9.88
C ILE A 48 -1.82 14.88 -11.22
N ARG A 49 -2.83 15.72 -11.43
CA ARG A 49 -2.98 16.55 -12.62
C ARG A 49 -3.78 17.79 -12.32
N ILE A 50 -3.41 18.90 -12.95
CA ILE A 50 -4.13 20.17 -12.93
C ILE A 50 -4.53 20.49 -14.35
N ASP A 51 -5.80 20.82 -14.56
CA ASP A 51 -6.40 21.13 -15.84
C ASP A 51 -7.34 22.33 -15.67
N GLY A 52 -6.77 23.52 -15.80
CA GLY A 52 -7.48 24.78 -15.49
C GLY A 52 -7.95 24.82 -14.03
N THR A 53 -9.28 24.90 -13.85
CA THR A 53 -9.93 24.91 -12.54
C THR A 53 -10.27 23.51 -12.00
N ARG A 54 -9.80 22.45 -12.64
CA ARG A 54 -10.05 21.07 -12.25
C ARG A 54 -8.75 20.38 -11.86
N ILE A 55 -8.71 19.85 -10.66
CA ILE A 55 -7.57 19.11 -10.14
C ILE A 55 -7.97 17.64 -9.98
N THR A 56 -7.24 16.76 -10.63
CA THR A 56 -7.39 15.31 -10.44
C THR A 56 -6.52 14.89 -9.25
N THR A 57 -7.13 14.22 -8.29
CA THR A 57 -6.45 13.66 -7.12
C THR A 57 -6.47 12.14 -7.14
N GLN A 58 -5.55 11.52 -6.41
CA GLN A 58 -5.48 10.07 -6.25
C GLN A 58 -4.75 9.71 -4.97
N GLY A 59 -5.26 8.74 -4.24
CA GLY A 59 -4.52 8.12 -3.14
C GLY A 59 -3.32 7.35 -3.67
N ASP A 60 -2.16 7.47 -3.02
CA ASP A 60 -0.92 6.80 -3.45
C ASP A 60 -1.09 5.28 -3.52
N ASN A 61 -1.98 4.71 -2.70
CA ASN A 61 -2.32 3.29 -2.71
C ASN A 61 -3.54 2.93 -3.58
N ASN A 62 -4.20 3.88 -4.22
CA ASN A 62 -5.36 3.63 -5.07
C ASN A 62 -4.94 3.21 -6.50
N SER A 63 -5.77 2.40 -7.16
CA SER A 63 -5.53 1.94 -8.54
C SER A 63 -5.95 2.93 -9.61
N ALA A 64 -6.90 3.79 -9.27
CA ALA A 64 -7.49 4.77 -10.16
C ALA A 64 -7.51 6.15 -9.49
N PRO A 65 -7.53 7.22 -10.29
CA PRO A 65 -7.82 8.56 -9.81
C PRO A 65 -9.21 8.64 -9.17
N ASP A 66 -9.41 9.69 -8.40
CA ASP A 66 -10.71 9.99 -7.82
C ASP A 66 -11.70 10.33 -8.95
N PRO A 67 -12.96 9.86 -8.85
CA PRO A 67 -13.93 10.05 -9.91
C PRO A 67 -14.38 11.51 -10.06
N GLN A 68 -14.32 12.26 -8.97
CA GLN A 68 -14.68 13.68 -8.94
C GLN A 68 -13.41 14.53 -8.84
N PRO A 69 -13.19 15.50 -9.74
CA PRO A 69 -12.08 16.43 -9.64
C PRO A 69 -12.31 17.40 -8.47
N LEU A 70 -11.26 17.80 -7.80
CA LEU A 70 -11.28 18.91 -6.86
C LEU A 70 -11.43 20.22 -7.65
N THR A 71 -12.35 21.07 -7.21
CA THR A 71 -12.62 22.39 -7.78
C THR A 71 -12.42 23.50 -6.73
N PRO A 72 -12.30 24.78 -7.13
CA PRO A 72 -12.07 25.88 -6.19
C PRO A 72 -13.16 26.05 -5.12
N GLU A 73 -14.39 25.58 -5.42
CA GLU A 73 -15.55 25.69 -4.52
C GLU A 73 -15.50 24.65 -3.39
N GLN A 74 -14.73 23.60 -3.57
CA GLN A 74 -14.60 22.55 -2.54
C GLN A 74 -13.57 22.97 -1.49
N PRO A 75 -13.91 22.90 -0.20
CA PRO A 75 -12.96 23.19 0.86
C PRO A 75 -11.85 22.12 0.91
N PHE A 76 -10.62 22.58 0.92
CA PHE A 76 -9.44 21.73 1.04
C PHE A 76 -8.35 22.44 1.84
N ARG A 77 -7.35 21.66 2.29
CA ARG A 77 -6.10 22.16 2.89
C ARG A 77 -4.94 21.31 2.41
N ARG A 78 -3.79 21.92 2.22
CA ARG A 78 -2.57 21.19 1.90
C ARG A 78 -1.96 20.55 3.15
N VAL A 79 -1.40 19.36 3.03
CA VAL A 79 -0.61 18.73 4.10
C VAL A 79 0.78 19.34 4.10
N ALA A 80 1.10 20.10 5.15
CA ALA A 80 2.39 20.76 5.33
C ALA A 80 3.41 19.86 6.04
N ALA A 81 2.97 19.11 7.06
CA ALA A 81 3.80 18.19 7.80
C ALA A 81 2.98 17.00 8.29
N ALA A 82 3.67 15.92 8.66
CA ALA A 82 3.06 14.76 9.28
C ALA A 82 3.97 14.19 10.38
N ALA A 83 3.37 13.59 11.38
CA ALA A 83 4.06 12.86 12.42
C ALA A 83 3.39 11.50 12.64
N SER A 84 4.17 10.49 12.99
CA SER A 84 3.65 9.19 13.39
C SER A 84 2.95 9.28 14.76
N PHE A 85 2.22 8.22 15.11
CA PHE A 85 1.48 8.16 16.38
C PHE A 85 2.34 8.42 17.62
N ASP A 86 3.61 8.05 17.59
CA ASP A 86 4.61 8.29 18.64
C ASP A 86 5.23 9.70 18.60
N GLY A 87 4.76 10.58 17.69
CA GLY A 87 5.23 11.95 17.53
C GLY A 87 6.48 12.09 16.64
N ALA A 88 7.06 11.02 16.13
CA ALA A 88 8.20 11.12 15.24
C ALA A 88 7.82 11.74 13.88
N PRO A 89 8.62 12.68 13.33
CA PRO A 89 8.29 13.33 12.05
C PRO A 89 8.27 12.31 10.91
N ARG A 90 7.23 12.41 10.07
CA ARG A 90 7.09 11.63 8.82
C ARG A 90 7.67 12.43 7.66
N SER A 91 8.66 11.84 7.00
CA SER A 91 9.19 12.40 5.77
C SER A 91 8.27 12.04 4.58
N PHE A 92 7.83 13.05 3.83
CA PHE A 92 7.16 12.90 2.54
C PHE A 92 7.53 14.06 1.63
N HIS A 93 7.32 13.90 0.33
CA HIS A 93 7.64 14.94 -0.64
C HIS A 93 6.36 15.44 -1.33
N SER A 94 6.35 16.74 -1.61
CA SER A 94 5.37 17.45 -2.44
C SER A 94 5.96 17.86 -3.79
N GLY A 95 5.15 18.43 -4.67
CA GLY A 95 5.56 18.93 -5.97
C GLY A 95 6.23 17.88 -6.84
N THR A 96 7.25 18.28 -7.60
CA THR A 96 7.94 17.41 -8.57
C THR A 96 8.49 16.13 -7.94
N GLN A 97 9.08 16.21 -6.76
CA GLN A 97 9.63 15.04 -6.08
C GLN A 97 8.50 14.12 -5.59
N GLY A 98 7.41 14.69 -5.05
CA GLY A 98 6.23 13.93 -4.67
C GLY A 98 5.62 13.17 -5.86
N MET A 99 5.61 13.74 -7.06
CA MET A 99 5.18 13.05 -8.28
C MET A 99 6.11 11.91 -8.70
N LYS A 100 7.43 12.07 -8.52
CA LYS A 100 8.38 10.96 -8.76
C LYS A 100 8.11 9.79 -7.82
N ASP A 101 7.91 10.08 -6.55
CA ASP A 101 7.64 9.07 -5.53
C ASP A 101 6.30 8.36 -5.79
N PHE A 102 5.26 9.11 -6.14
CA PHE A 102 3.97 8.58 -6.56
C PHE A 102 4.11 7.60 -7.74
N ARG A 103 4.79 8.01 -8.82
CA ARG A 103 5.00 7.17 -10.01
C ARG A 103 5.77 5.90 -9.66
N LYS A 104 6.81 6.00 -8.82
CA LYS A 104 7.58 4.86 -8.32
C LYS A 104 6.69 3.91 -7.52
N HIS A 105 5.86 4.45 -6.63
CA HIS A 105 4.92 3.66 -5.81
C HIS A 105 3.89 2.93 -6.68
N GLN A 106 3.25 3.63 -7.63
CA GLN A 106 2.30 3.05 -8.57
C GLN A 106 2.93 1.96 -9.44
N ARG A 107 4.16 2.18 -9.94
CA ARG A 107 4.90 1.15 -10.69
C ARG A 107 5.15 -0.09 -9.85
N ASN A 108 5.66 0.08 -8.63
CA ASN A 108 5.94 -1.04 -7.74
C ASN A 108 4.66 -1.80 -7.38
N ARG A 109 3.54 -1.11 -7.20
CA ARG A 109 2.23 -1.69 -6.96
C ARG A 109 1.76 -2.54 -8.15
N ARG A 110 1.89 -2.02 -9.39
CA ARG A 110 1.57 -2.78 -10.62
C ARG A 110 2.43 -4.02 -10.76
N ILE A 111 3.73 -3.92 -10.50
CA ILE A 111 4.65 -5.06 -10.53
C ILE A 111 4.23 -6.11 -9.49
N ARG A 112 3.97 -5.71 -8.25
CA ARG A 112 3.50 -6.63 -7.20
C ARG A 112 2.18 -7.32 -7.60
N ALA A 113 1.23 -6.57 -8.16
CA ALA A 113 -0.03 -7.14 -8.63
C ALA A 113 0.18 -8.13 -9.78
N ALA A 114 1.08 -7.83 -10.73
CA ALA A 114 1.42 -8.74 -11.83
C ALA A 114 2.09 -10.03 -11.30
N LEU A 115 3.04 -9.90 -10.38
CA LEU A 115 3.70 -11.05 -9.74
C LEU A 115 2.70 -11.92 -8.97
N MET A 116 1.76 -11.30 -8.26
CA MET A 116 0.69 -12.04 -7.56
C MET A 116 -0.21 -12.79 -8.54
N ARG A 117 -0.61 -12.17 -9.66
CA ARG A 117 -1.40 -12.84 -10.70
C ARG A 117 -0.64 -13.98 -11.34
N LEU A 118 0.67 -13.80 -11.59
CA LEU A 118 1.52 -14.86 -12.13
C LEU A 118 1.64 -16.02 -11.14
N SER A 119 1.85 -15.73 -9.86
CA SER A 119 1.95 -16.77 -8.83
C SER A 119 0.68 -17.61 -8.72
N THR A 120 -0.50 -16.96 -8.77
CA THR A 120 -1.79 -17.68 -8.74
C THR A 120 -2.04 -18.52 -9.98
N ARG A 121 -1.54 -18.09 -11.17
CA ARG A 121 -1.63 -18.89 -12.40
C ARG A 121 -0.69 -20.10 -12.40
N LEU A 122 0.48 -19.97 -11.78
CA LEU A 122 1.45 -21.07 -11.67
C LEU A 122 1.13 -22.02 -10.50
N GLU A 123 0.25 -21.61 -9.61
CA GLU A 123 -0.16 -22.40 -8.44
C GLU A 123 -0.63 -23.83 -8.81
N PRO A 124 -1.54 -24.03 -9.79
CA PRO A 124 -1.97 -25.38 -10.16
C PRO A 124 -0.83 -26.28 -10.67
N LEU A 125 0.11 -25.72 -11.46
CA LEU A 125 1.26 -26.44 -12.01
C LEU A 125 2.27 -26.84 -10.92
N LEU A 126 2.38 -26.02 -9.88
CA LEU A 126 3.24 -26.30 -8.74
C LEU A 126 2.56 -27.26 -7.74
N PHE A 127 1.24 -27.22 -7.59
CA PHE A 127 0.47 -28.10 -6.70
C PHE A 127 0.58 -29.57 -7.09
N TRP A 128 0.61 -29.89 -8.39
CA TRP A 128 0.77 -31.28 -8.84
C TRP A 128 2.09 -31.93 -8.37
N ARG A 129 3.14 -31.16 -8.30
CA ARG A 129 4.43 -31.60 -7.77
C ARG A 129 4.46 -31.73 -6.25
N PHE A 130 3.48 -31.18 -5.57
CA PHE A 130 3.40 -31.07 -4.12
C PHE A 130 2.68 -32.21 -3.44
N GLU A 131 1.69 -32.80 -4.07
CA GLU A 131 1.00 -33.98 -3.56
C GLU A 131 2.01 -35.13 -3.31
N LEU A 132 3.02 -35.26 -4.13
CA LEU A 132 4.09 -36.24 -3.96
C LEU A 132 5.05 -35.99 -2.79
N ARG A 133 5.16 -34.73 -2.31
CA ARG A 133 6.01 -34.35 -1.16
C ARG A 133 5.23 -34.14 0.14
N ARG A 134 3.92 -34.12 0.08
CA ARG A 134 3.03 -33.90 1.23
C ARG A 134 3.18 -34.96 2.32
N THR A 135 3.56 -36.18 1.96
CA THR A 135 3.79 -37.29 2.87
C THR A 135 5.08 -37.20 3.69
N LEU A 136 6.01 -36.30 3.33
CA LEU A 136 7.33 -36.23 3.96
C LEU A 136 7.50 -35.08 4.98
N PHE A 137 6.53 -34.15 5.13
CA PHE A 137 6.74 -32.95 5.93
C PHE A 137 5.58 -32.60 6.90
N ALA A 138 5.14 -33.56 7.69
CA ALA A 138 3.96 -33.42 8.55
C ALA A 138 4.16 -32.64 9.86
N LYS A 139 5.33 -32.09 10.15
CA LYS A 139 5.57 -31.36 11.41
C LYS A 139 6.34 -30.08 11.15
N THR A 140 5.70 -28.94 11.02
CA THR A 140 6.32 -27.65 11.39
C THR A 140 5.37 -26.47 11.43
N VAL A 141 5.69 -25.55 12.29
CA VAL A 141 5.01 -24.32 12.70
C VAL A 141 5.12 -23.21 11.65
N GLY A 142 4.16 -22.29 11.60
CA GLY A 142 4.16 -21.18 10.66
C GLY A 142 5.38 -20.26 10.80
N TYR A 143 5.92 -19.82 9.67
CA TYR A 143 7.03 -18.87 9.60
C TYR A 143 6.58 -17.55 9.02
N SER A 144 6.91 -16.48 9.72
CA SER A 144 6.83 -15.14 9.18
C SER A 144 8.23 -14.58 8.96
N ARG A 145 8.48 -13.98 7.80
CA ARG A 145 9.66 -13.16 7.56
C ARG A 145 9.18 -11.83 6.96
N PHE A 146 9.71 -10.72 7.45
CA PHE A 146 9.27 -9.37 7.04
C PHE A 146 7.78 -9.06 7.29
N GLY A 147 7.20 -9.58 8.38
CA GLY A 147 5.80 -9.33 8.74
C GLY A 147 4.77 -9.99 7.82
N VAL A 148 5.19 -10.87 6.91
CA VAL A 148 4.30 -11.62 6.03
C VAL A 148 4.31 -13.08 6.43
N THR A 149 3.13 -13.60 6.80
CA THR A 149 2.95 -15.03 7.05
C THR A 149 3.12 -15.78 5.73
N ALA A 150 4.20 -16.53 5.59
CA ALA A 150 4.50 -17.27 4.37
C ALA A 150 3.77 -18.61 4.30
N ALA A 151 3.47 -19.22 5.44
CA ALA A 151 2.74 -20.46 5.55
C ALA A 151 1.98 -20.53 6.87
N HIS A 152 0.91 -21.32 6.91
CA HIS A 152 0.15 -21.61 8.13
C HIS A 152 -0.14 -23.11 8.22
N ARG A 153 -0.29 -23.61 9.45
CA ARG A 153 -0.72 -24.98 9.67
C ARG A 153 -2.25 -25.01 9.61
N SER A 154 -2.80 -25.88 8.77
CA SER A 154 -4.23 -26.17 8.71
C SER A 154 -4.66 -27.03 9.91
N PRO A 155 -5.97 -27.08 10.26
CA PRO A 155 -6.50 -27.93 11.32
C PRO A 155 -6.20 -29.43 11.11
N ASP A 156 -6.00 -29.83 9.86
CA ASP A 156 -5.58 -31.19 9.46
C ASP A 156 -4.07 -31.45 9.65
N GLY A 157 -3.36 -30.49 10.27
CA GLY A 157 -1.91 -30.56 10.50
C GLY A 157 -1.05 -30.21 9.28
N ALA A 158 -1.64 -29.99 8.12
CA ALA A 158 -0.89 -29.68 6.89
C ALA A 158 -0.36 -28.26 6.87
N ILE A 159 0.85 -28.06 6.32
CA ILE A 159 1.43 -26.73 6.12
C ILE A 159 0.97 -26.19 4.77
N ARG A 160 0.27 -25.06 4.78
CA ARG A 160 -0.18 -24.36 3.58
C ARG A 160 0.61 -23.08 3.40
N PHE A 161 1.27 -22.91 2.27
CA PHE A 161 1.97 -21.68 1.92
C PHE A 161 0.99 -20.66 1.36
N ARG A 162 1.16 -19.40 1.73
CA ARG A 162 0.29 -18.31 1.28
C ARG A 162 0.40 -18.07 -0.23
N THR A 163 1.58 -18.32 -0.81
CA THR A 163 1.81 -18.31 -2.26
C THR A 163 2.92 -19.30 -2.61
N PRO A 164 2.96 -19.85 -3.83
CA PRO A 164 4.01 -20.77 -4.28
C PRO A 164 5.41 -20.15 -4.24
N LEU A 165 5.52 -18.83 -4.52
CA LEU A 165 6.78 -18.09 -4.43
C LEU A 165 7.33 -18.06 -3.00
N CYS A 166 6.47 -18.01 -1.98
CA CYS A 166 6.92 -18.09 -0.59
C CYS A 166 7.76 -19.34 -0.33
N ARG A 167 7.48 -20.42 -1.02
CA ARG A 167 8.19 -21.68 -0.86
C ARG A 167 9.55 -21.73 -1.54
N LEU A 168 9.73 -21.04 -2.67
CA LEU A 168 11.03 -20.93 -3.34
C LEU A 168 12.05 -20.17 -2.48
N PHE A 169 11.57 -19.24 -1.64
CA PHE A 169 12.42 -18.39 -0.81
C PHE A 169 12.56 -18.86 0.64
N PHE A 170 11.76 -19.84 1.08
CA PHE A 170 11.82 -20.34 2.45
C PHE A 170 12.32 -21.79 2.48
N ARG A 171 13.51 -21.99 3.03
CA ARG A 171 13.96 -23.31 3.43
C ARG A 171 13.30 -23.68 4.75
N LEU A 172 12.61 -24.80 4.79
CA LEU A 172 12.16 -25.38 6.05
C LEU A 172 13.40 -25.82 6.85
N PRO A 173 13.42 -25.60 8.18
CA PRO A 173 14.51 -26.11 8.99
C PRO A 173 14.59 -27.63 8.86
N LYS A 174 15.82 -28.15 8.89
CA LYS A 174 16.04 -29.60 9.02
C LYS A 174 15.49 -29.99 10.39
N GLU A 175 14.66 -31.01 10.45
CA GLU A 175 14.25 -31.61 11.70
C GLU A 175 15.53 -32.07 12.43
N GLU A 176 15.78 -31.54 13.62
CA GLU A 176 16.71 -32.14 14.56
C GLU A 176 16.08 -33.48 14.98
N LYS A 177 16.82 -34.56 14.75
CA LYS A 177 16.44 -35.91 15.15
C LYS A 177 16.57 -36.06 16.65
#